data_588cf96d8e17178cce9454ac58a8ae6e
#
_entry.id   588cf96d8e17178cce9454ac58a8ae6e
#
_cell.length_a   1.000
_cell.length_b   1.000
_cell.length_c   1.000
_cell.angle_alpha   90.00
_cell.angle_beta   90.00
_cell.angle_gamma   90.00
#
_symmetry.space_group_name_H-M   'P 1'
#
loop_
_entity.id
_entity.type
_entity.pdbx_description
1 polymer ?
#
loop_
_entity_poly.entity_id
_entity_poly.type
_entity_poly.pdbx_seq_one_letter_code
_entity_poly.pdbx_strand_id
1 'polypeptide(L)'
;MHPITTIHYLVLSAALLLIGTVGVLTRRNVVIILMSIELILNAVNINLIAFSHALQNVNGQIFAIFVITDAVAEAAVGLGILIALFRNKETVQADEIDLLKW
;
A
#
# COMPACT_ATOMS: atom_id res chain seq x y z
N MET A 1 0.04 32.51 7.34
CA MET A 1 0.23 31.11 6.95
C MET A 1 0.11 30.23 8.18
N HIS A 2 -0.72 29.20 8.09
CA HIS A 2 -0.88 28.27 9.19
C HIS A 2 0.23 27.23 9.15
N PRO A 3 0.87 26.96 10.27
CA PRO A 3 1.85 25.88 10.30
C PRO A 3 1.15 24.52 10.10
N ILE A 4 1.84 23.60 9.49
CA ILE A 4 1.37 22.23 9.36
C ILE A 4 1.49 21.58 10.73
N THR A 5 0.38 21.04 11.20
CA THR A 5 0.31 20.40 12.51
C THR A 5 0.11 18.90 12.35
N THR A 6 0.19 18.18 13.48
CA THR A 6 -0.07 16.73 13.51
C THR A 6 -1.45 16.40 12.94
N ILE A 7 -2.44 17.24 13.18
CA ILE A 7 -3.80 17.02 12.68
C ILE A 7 -3.83 16.95 11.15
N HIS A 8 -3.06 17.78 10.47
CA HIS A 8 -2.98 17.74 9.00
C HIS A 8 -2.50 16.37 8.50
N TYR A 9 -1.50 15.81 9.15
CA TYR A 9 -0.99 14.49 8.77
C TYR A 9 -1.99 13.38 9.10
N LEU A 10 -2.68 13.48 10.24
CA LEU A 10 -3.68 12.50 10.60
C LEU A 10 -4.87 12.50 9.63
N VAL A 11 -5.29 13.68 9.18
CA VAL A 11 -6.35 13.79 8.17
C VAL A 11 -5.92 13.17 6.86
N LEU A 12 -4.69 13.45 6.42
CA LEU A 12 -4.16 12.85 5.19
C LEU A 12 -4.10 11.33 5.31
N SER A 13 -3.59 10.82 6.41
CA SER A 13 -3.48 9.37 6.61
C SER A 13 -4.87 8.71 6.67
N ALA A 14 -5.84 9.35 7.29
CA ALA A 14 -7.21 8.85 7.32
C ALA A 14 -7.80 8.77 5.90
N ALA A 15 -7.57 9.78 5.08
CA ALA A 15 -8.03 9.79 3.70
C ALA A 15 -7.38 8.64 2.89
N LEU A 16 -6.07 8.44 3.04
CA LEU A 16 -5.37 7.36 2.35
C LEU A 16 -5.86 5.99 2.82
N LEU A 17 -6.10 5.84 4.11
CA LEU A 17 -6.62 4.60 4.67
C LEU A 17 -7.99 4.28 4.07
N LEU A 18 -8.87 5.27 3.99
CA LEU A 18 -10.20 5.08 3.40
C LEU A 18 -10.11 4.72 1.92
N ILE A 19 -9.30 5.42 1.16
CA ILE A 19 -9.12 5.14 -0.27
C ILE A 19 -8.57 3.72 -0.46
N GLY A 20 -7.55 3.35 0.29
CA GLY A 20 -6.96 2.02 0.20
C GLY A 20 -7.95 0.92 0.59
N THR A 21 -8.72 1.13 1.65
CA THR A 21 -9.70 0.16 2.11
C THR A 21 -10.81 -0.03 1.07
N VAL A 22 -11.32 1.06 0.50
CA VAL A 22 -12.32 0.99 -0.56
C VAL A 22 -11.75 0.24 -1.76
N GLY A 23 -10.50 0.51 -2.13
CA GLY A 23 -9.85 -0.19 -3.24
C GLY A 23 -9.79 -1.70 -3.03
N VAL A 24 -9.40 -2.14 -1.83
CA VAL A 24 -9.33 -3.56 -1.51
C VAL A 24 -10.70 -4.22 -1.56
N LEU A 25 -11.71 -3.54 -1.01
CA LEU A 25 -13.04 -4.13 -0.86
C LEU A 25 -13.85 -4.15 -2.14
N THR A 26 -13.58 -3.21 -3.07
CA THR A 26 -14.44 -3.04 -4.26
C THR A 26 -13.83 -3.57 -5.55
N ARG A 27 -12.52 -3.79 -5.60
CA ARG A 27 -11.85 -4.17 -6.85
C ARG A 27 -11.44 -5.64 -6.82
N ARG A 28 -11.55 -6.27 -8.01
CA ARG A 28 -11.14 -7.66 -8.20
C ARG A 28 -9.77 -7.79 -8.85
N ASN A 29 -9.28 -6.71 -9.44
CA ASN A 29 -7.98 -6.71 -10.09
C ASN A 29 -6.87 -6.81 -9.03
N VAL A 30 -6.02 -7.82 -9.15
CA VAL A 30 -4.98 -8.10 -8.15
C VAL A 30 -3.98 -6.95 -8.06
N VAL A 31 -3.66 -6.30 -9.18
CA VAL A 31 -2.73 -5.17 -9.18
C VAL A 31 -3.31 -3.99 -8.41
N ILE A 32 -4.61 -3.71 -8.60
CA ILE A 32 -5.28 -2.64 -7.86
C ILE A 32 -5.34 -2.97 -6.38
N ILE A 33 -5.60 -4.22 -6.02
CA ILE A 33 -5.60 -4.65 -4.62
C ILE A 33 -4.21 -4.44 -4.00
N LEU A 34 -3.16 -4.82 -4.71
CA LEU A 34 -1.80 -4.61 -4.24
C LEU A 34 -1.49 -3.13 -4.02
N MET A 35 -1.85 -2.28 -4.98
CA MET A 35 -1.67 -0.84 -4.87
C MET A 35 -2.48 -0.25 -3.70
N SER A 36 -3.68 -0.76 -3.48
CA SER A 36 -4.53 -0.32 -2.37
C SER A 36 -3.92 -0.68 -1.02
N ILE A 37 -3.34 -1.85 -0.90
CA ILE A 37 -2.61 -2.27 0.30
C ILE A 37 -1.43 -1.34 0.54
N GLU A 38 -0.71 -0.94 -0.51
CA GLU A 38 0.40 0.00 -0.39
C GLU A 38 -0.08 1.36 0.13
N LEU A 39 -1.25 1.84 -0.29
CA LEU A 39 -1.83 3.06 0.25
C LEU A 39 -2.15 2.93 1.74
N ILE A 40 -2.67 1.78 2.16
CA ILE A 40 -2.96 1.51 3.58
C ILE A 40 -1.68 1.55 4.39
N LEU A 41 -0.62 0.91 3.90
CA LEU A 41 0.68 0.92 4.58
C LEU A 41 1.27 2.32 4.66
N ASN A 42 1.11 3.13 3.61
CA ASN A 42 1.53 4.51 3.63
C ASN A 42 0.76 5.32 4.67
N ALA A 43 -0.53 5.06 4.84
CA ALA A 43 -1.33 5.72 5.88
C ALA A 43 -0.77 5.41 7.26
N VAL A 44 -0.41 4.15 7.52
CA VAL A 44 0.22 3.75 8.78
C VAL A 44 1.55 4.48 8.98
N ASN A 45 2.37 4.56 7.95
CA ASN A 45 3.67 5.24 8.02
C ASN A 45 3.53 6.73 8.32
N ILE A 46 2.55 7.39 7.70
CA ILE A 46 2.29 8.80 7.96
C ILE A 46 1.90 8.99 9.43
N ASN A 47 1.07 8.11 9.98
CA ASN A 47 0.72 8.17 11.39
C ASN A 47 1.93 7.98 12.30
N LEU A 48 2.77 7.00 12.00
CA LEU A 48 3.98 6.75 12.79
C LEU A 48 4.90 7.97 12.82
N ILE A 49 5.10 8.60 11.67
CA ILE A 49 5.94 9.78 11.56
C ILE A 49 5.30 10.98 12.26
N ALA A 50 3.99 11.16 12.09
CA ALA A 50 3.26 12.26 12.71
C ALA A 50 3.32 12.19 14.24
N PHE A 51 3.04 11.02 14.80
CA PHE A 51 3.10 10.84 16.25
C PHE A 51 4.53 10.92 16.77
N SER A 52 5.50 10.37 16.04
CA SER A 52 6.90 10.50 16.40
C SER A 52 7.33 11.96 16.50
N HIS A 53 6.94 12.77 15.51
CA HIS A 53 7.25 14.18 15.51
C HIS A 53 6.54 14.91 16.66
N ALA A 54 5.26 14.62 16.89
CA ALA A 54 4.48 15.26 17.95
C ALA A 54 5.04 14.94 19.35
N LEU A 55 5.53 13.72 19.55
CA LEU A 55 6.07 13.27 20.82
C LEU A 55 7.58 13.50 20.93
N GLN A 56 8.22 14.06 19.90
CA GLN A 56 9.65 14.27 19.84
C GLN A 56 10.45 13.00 20.12
N ASN A 57 9.99 11.90 19.55
CA ASN A 57 10.61 10.58 19.72
C ASN A 57 10.86 9.95 18.35
N VAL A 58 12.12 9.72 18.01
CA VAL A 58 12.51 9.23 16.70
C VAL A 58 12.20 7.76 16.47
N ASN A 59 11.79 7.02 17.49
CA ASN A 59 11.51 5.59 17.34
C ASN A 59 10.42 5.31 16.32
N GLY A 60 9.38 6.16 16.25
CA GLY A 60 8.34 6.03 15.25
C GLY A 60 8.86 6.21 13.83
N GLN A 61 9.81 7.11 13.63
CA GLN A 61 10.42 7.34 12.32
C GLN A 61 11.28 6.15 11.88
N ILE A 62 12.03 5.59 12.80
CA ILE A 62 12.83 4.39 12.54
C ILE A 62 11.90 3.23 12.18
N PHE A 63 10.83 3.03 12.91
CA PHE A 63 9.85 1.98 12.64
C PHE A 63 9.21 2.18 11.26
N ALA A 64 8.89 3.42 10.90
CA ALA A 64 8.34 3.74 9.59
C ALA A 64 9.29 3.35 8.46
N ILE A 65 10.59 3.56 8.63
CA ILE A 65 11.59 3.15 7.63
C ILE A 65 11.54 1.64 7.42
N PHE A 66 11.44 0.87 8.49
CA PHE A 66 11.31 -0.59 8.37
C PHE A 66 10.03 -0.98 7.63
N VAL A 67 8.90 -0.36 7.94
CA VAL A 67 7.63 -0.67 7.28
C VAL A 67 7.70 -0.31 5.80
N ILE A 68 8.29 0.82 5.45
CA ILE A 68 8.47 1.23 4.05
C ILE A 68 9.36 0.21 3.31
N THR A 69 10.44 -0.21 3.93
CA THR A 69 11.34 -1.21 3.33
C THR A 69 10.61 -2.52 3.07
N ASP A 70 9.85 -2.99 4.05
CA ASP A 70 9.06 -4.22 3.90
C ASP A 70 8.02 -4.06 2.80
N ALA A 71 7.31 -2.93 2.75
CA ALA A 71 6.30 -2.68 1.74
C ALA A 71 6.89 -2.70 0.33
N VAL A 72 8.06 -2.09 0.14
CA VAL A 72 8.74 -2.09 -1.17
C VAL A 72 9.14 -3.50 -1.55
N ALA A 73 9.67 -4.28 -0.62
CA ALA A 73 10.05 -5.66 -0.87
C ALA A 73 8.82 -6.51 -1.24
N GLU A 74 7.73 -6.37 -0.51
CA GLU A 74 6.49 -7.10 -0.79
C GLU A 74 5.93 -6.73 -2.16
N ALA A 75 5.93 -5.44 -2.52
CA ALA A 75 5.46 -4.99 -3.81
C ALA A 75 6.31 -5.58 -4.94
N ALA A 76 7.62 -5.57 -4.79
CA ALA A 76 8.52 -6.12 -5.80
C ALA A 76 8.30 -7.61 -6.00
N VAL A 77 8.21 -8.37 -4.90
CA VAL A 77 7.98 -9.82 -4.96
C VAL A 77 6.59 -10.11 -5.52
N GLY A 78 5.57 -9.38 -5.05
CA GLY A 78 4.20 -9.55 -5.51
C GLY A 78 4.06 -9.31 -7.01
N LEU A 79 4.64 -8.23 -7.51
CA LEU A 79 4.63 -7.95 -8.95
C LEU A 79 5.39 -9.01 -9.74
N GLY A 80 6.52 -9.48 -9.22
CA GLY A 80 7.27 -10.55 -9.86
C GLY A 80 6.45 -11.83 -9.99
N ILE A 81 5.74 -12.21 -8.93
CA ILE A 81 4.86 -13.37 -8.94
C ILE A 81 3.73 -13.19 -9.96
N LEU A 82 3.11 -12.01 -10.00
CA LEU A 82 2.04 -11.73 -10.95
C LEU A 82 2.51 -11.85 -12.39
N ILE A 83 3.68 -11.29 -12.70
CA ILE A 83 4.27 -11.38 -14.03
C ILE A 83 4.51 -12.84 -14.41
N ALA A 84 5.07 -13.62 -13.50
CA ALA A 84 5.31 -15.04 -13.75
C ALA A 84 4.02 -15.81 -14.01
N LEU A 85 2.96 -15.53 -13.25
CA LEU A 85 1.66 -16.17 -13.43
C LEU A 85 1.05 -15.82 -14.79
N PHE A 86 1.12 -14.55 -15.19
CA PHE A 86 0.62 -14.14 -16.50
C PHE A 86 1.34 -14.83 -17.63
N ARG A 87 2.65 -14.92 -17.55
CA ARG A 87 3.46 -15.62 -18.58
C ARG A 87 3.07 -17.08 -18.70
N ASN A 88 2.90 -17.75 -17.56
CA ASN A 88 2.55 -19.15 -17.56
C ASN A 88 1.16 -19.38 -18.17
N LYS A 89 0.21 -18.53 -17.87
CA LYS A 89 -1.13 -18.66 -18.41
C LYS A 89 -1.21 -18.38 -19.89
N GLU A 90 -0.44 -17.44 -20.38
CA GLU A 90 -0.36 -17.16 -21.81
C GLU A 90 0.16 -18.36 -22.61
N THR A 91 1.09 -19.10 -22.05
CA THR A 91 1.68 -20.25 -22.71
C THR A 91 0.86 -21.52 -22.56
N VAL A 92 0.06 -21.66 -21.50
CA VAL A 92 -0.67 -22.88 -21.21
C VAL A 92 -2.06 -22.89 -21.84
N GLN A 93 -2.92 -21.95 -21.48
CA GLN A 93 -4.31 -21.94 -21.97
C GLN A 93 -4.84 -20.50 -22.04
N ALA A 94 -5.31 -20.14 -23.23
CA ALA A 94 -5.86 -18.82 -23.46
C ALA A 94 -7.14 -18.58 -22.68
N ASP A 95 -7.98 -19.60 -22.48
CA ASP A 95 -9.25 -19.45 -21.77
C ASP A 95 -9.07 -19.27 -20.27
N GLU A 96 -7.95 -19.69 -19.69
CA GLU A 96 -7.66 -19.43 -18.28
C GLU A 96 -7.45 -17.95 -17.99
N ILE A 97 -7.04 -17.18 -18.99
CA ILE A 97 -6.85 -15.74 -18.84
C ILE A 97 -8.17 -15.06 -18.47
N ASP A 98 -9.30 -15.60 -18.90
CA ASP A 98 -10.61 -15.05 -18.59
C ASP A 98 -10.88 -15.04 -17.09
N LEU A 99 -10.33 -16.00 -16.34
CA LEU A 99 -10.48 -16.04 -14.89
C LEU A 99 -9.82 -14.84 -14.21
N LEU A 100 -8.82 -14.25 -14.82
CA LEU A 100 -8.12 -13.11 -14.26
C LEU A 100 -8.87 -11.80 -14.45
N LYS A 101 -9.88 -11.77 -15.31
CA LYS A 101 -10.72 -10.60 -15.50
C LYS A 101 -11.64 -10.37 -14.31
N TRP A 102 -11.94 -11.41 -13.58
CA TRP A 102 -12.90 -11.40 -12.49
C TRP A 102 -12.20 -11.37 -11.14
#